data_d92700005560453a7780e7ad3fa4287e
#
_entry.id   d92700005560453a7780e7ad3fa4287e
#
_cell.length_a   1.000
_cell.length_b   1.000
_cell.length_c   1.000
_cell.angle_alpha   90.00
_cell.angle_beta   90.00
_cell.angle_gamma   90.00
#
_symmetry.space_group_name_H-M   'P 1'
#
loop_
_entity.id
_entity.type
_entity.pdbx_description
1 polymer ?
#
loop_
_entity_poly.entity_id
_entity_poly.type
_entity_poly.pdbx_seq_one_letter_code
_entity_poly.pdbx_strand_id
1 'polypeptide(L)'
;IRNWGYYRVLHEDGTGAERKTKVKELTVDPGKSLSLQRHEYRSEYWVITQGVATVEIEGQPRELGIHENVEIPSGWWHKLSNETSSPVRIVEIQTGLKCEEEDIERAELK
;
A
#
# COMPACT_ATOMS: atom_id res chain seq x y z
N ILE A 1 11.34 9.38 -4.79
CA ILE A 1 10.98 10.02 -3.53
C ILE A 1 9.64 10.71 -3.65
N ARG A 2 8.80 10.51 -2.68
CA ARG A 2 7.48 11.12 -2.57
C ARG A 2 7.44 12.02 -1.34
N ASN A 3 6.42 12.85 -1.22
CA ASN A 3 6.31 13.71 -0.04
C ASN A 3 5.99 12.94 1.25
N TRP A 4 5.58 11.66 1.14
CA TRP A 4 5.31 10.80 2.29
C TRP A 4 6.46 9.86 2.62
N GLY A 5 7.45 9.75 1.74
CA GLY A 5 8.56 8.83 1.89
C GLY A 5 9.01 8.33 0.53
N TYR A 6 9.22 7.04 0.42
CA TYR A 6 9.65 6.45 -0.85
C TYR A 6 9.24 4.97 -0.93
N TYR A 7 9.29 4.45 -2.15
CA TYR A 7 9.08 3.03 -2.37
C TYR A 7 10.12 2.50 -3.36
N ARG A 8 10.30 1.19 -3.35
CA ARG A 8 11.10 0.53 -4.37
C ARG A 8 10.42 -0.76 -4.78
N VAL A 9 10.55 -1.10 -6.06
CA VAL A 9 10.00 -2.32 -6.61
C VAL A 9 10.99 -3.44 -6.34
N LEU A 10 10.54 -4.50 -5.66
CA LEU A 10 11.37 -5.65 -5.34
C LEU A 10 11.24 -6.75 -6.38
N HIS A 11 10.06 -6.87 -6.98
CA HIS A 11 9.78 -7.90 -7.98
C HIS A 11 8.64 -7.45 -8.85
N GLU A 12 8.75 -7.75 -10.13
CA GLU A 12 7.68 -7.46 -11.08
C GLU A 12 7.62 -8.61 -12.07
N ASP A 13 6.45 -9.25 -12.17
CA ASP A 13 6.22 -10.31 -13.13
C ASP A 13 6.19 -9.70 -14.51
N GLY A 14 7.09 -10.14 -15.35
CA GLY A 14 7.33 -9.44 -16.60
C GLY A 14 6.26 -9.58 -17.65
N THR A 15 6.01 -10.79 -18.13
CA THR A 15 5.15 -10.94 -19.32
C THR A 15 4.45 -12.29 -19.32
N GLY A 16 3.30 -12.33 -19.99
CA GLY A 16 2.63 -13.58 -20.35
C GLY A 16 1.76 -14.21 -19.30
N ALA A 17 1.81 -13.77 -18.07
CA ALA A 17 0.94 -14.32 -17.04
C ALA A 17 -0.45 -13.69 -17.16
N GLU A 18 -1.49 -14.50 -16.97
CA GLU A 18 -2.85 -13.97 -16.91
C GLU A 18 -3.01 -13.02 -15.73
N ARG A 19 -2.42 -13.38 -14.58
CA ARG A 19 -2.40 -12.52 -13.42
C ARG A 19 -0.98 -12.04 -13.20
N LYS A 20 -0.86 -10.77 -12.88
CA LYS A 20 0.44 -10.14 -12.61
C LYS A 20 0.73 -10.16 -11.13
N THR A 21 2.00 -10.15 -10.79
CA THR A 21 2.46 -10.02 -9.41
C THR A 21 3.51 -8.92 -9.38
N LYS A 22 3.34 -8.00 -8.44
CA LYS A 22 4.32 -6.94 -8.22
C LYS A 22 4.53 -6.80 -6.73
N VAL A 23 5.79 -6.73 -6.30
CA VAL A 23 6.14 -6.59 -4.90
C VAL A 23 6.91 -5.30 -4.71
N LYS A 24 6.46 -4.49 -3.76
CA LYS A 24 7.09 -3.23 -3.42
C LYS A 24 7.42 -3.18 -1.94
N GLU A 25 8.45 -2.42 -1.61
CA GLU A 25 8.70 -2.02 -0.24
C GLU A 25 8.44 -0.53 -0.14
N LEU A 26 7.58 -0.14 0.79
CA LEU A 26 7.26 1.27 1.03
C LEU A 26 7.83 1.69 2.38
N THR A 27 8.42 2.89 2.42
CA THR A 27 8.87 3.52 3.65
C THR A 27 8.10 4.82 3.80
N VAL A 28 7.39 4.95 4.92
CA VAL A 28 6.59 6.15 5.21
C VAL A 28 7.25 6.91 6.34
N ASP A 29 7.57 8.17 6.07
CA ASP A 29 8.23 9.03 7.05
C ASP A 29 7.31 9.34 8.21
N PRO A 30 7.87 9.65 9.40
CA PRO A 30 7.06 10.02 10.55
C PRO A 30 6.08 11.15 10.24
N GLY A 31 4.84 10.97 10.65
CA GLY A 31 3.79 11.97 10.47
C GLY A 31 3.24 12.11 9.07
N LYS A 32 3.62 11.24 8.14
CA LYS A 32 3.18 11.35 6.75
C LYS A 32 2.18 10.25 6.41
N SER A 33 1.48 10.46 5.30
CA SER A 33 0.50 9.48 4.82
C SER A 33 0.40 9.52 3.31
N LEU A 34 0.00 8.38 2.74
CA LEU A 34 -0.37 8.30 1.35
C LEU A 34 -1.82 8.78 1.20
N SER A 35 -2.25 9.02 -0.03
CA SER A 35 -3.63 9.41 -0.29
C SER A 35 -4.59 8.25 -0.02
N LEU A 36 -5.82 8.57 0.28
CA LEU A 36 -6.90 7.59 0.28
C LEU A 36 -7.16 7.19 -1.17
N GLN A 37 -7.08 5.89 -1.46
CA GLN A 37 -7.08 5.41 -2.84
C GLN A 37 -7.69 4.03 -2.97
N ARG A 38 -8.01 3.65 -4.20
CA ARG A 38 -8.43 2.28 -4.52
C ARG A 38 -7.96 1.92 -5.92
N HIS A 39 -7.94 0.61 -6.20
CA HIS A 39 -7.49 0.07 -7.49
C HIS A 39 -8.53 -0.90 -8.03
N GLU A 40 -8.77 -0.87 -9.34
CA GLU A 40 -9.79 -1.69 -9.94
C GLU A 40 -9.30 -3.09 -10.32
N TYR A 41 -8.06 -3.19 -10.76
CA TYR A 41 -7.57 -4.42 -11.41
C TYR A 41 -6.63 -5.24 -10.53
N ARG A 42 -6.40 -4.85 -9.28
CA ARG A 42 -5.51 -5.58 -8.39
C ARG A 42 -5.99 -5.55 -6.96
N SER A 43 -5.63 -6.60 -6.22
CA SER A 43 -5.72 -6.61 -4.78
C SER A 43 -4.32 -6.43 -4.21
N GLU A 44 -4.23 -6.10 -2.93
CA GLU A 44 -2.95 -5.89 -2.27
C GLU A 44 -2.90 -6.64 -0.95
N TYR A 45 -1.70 -7.05 -0.58
CA TYR A 45 -1.45 -7.70 0.69
C TYR A 45 -0.26 -6.99 1.32
N TRP A 46 -0.44 -6.45 2.52
CA TRP A 46 0.58 -5.65 3.19
C TRP A 46 1.07 -6.36 4.45
N VAL A 47 2.39 -6.40 4.62
CA VAL A 47 3.03 -6.92 5.83
C VAL A 47 3.91 -5.81 6.39
N ILE A 48 3.73 -5.51 7.68
CA ILE A 48 4.52 -4.48 8.34
C ILE A 48 5.87 -5.09 8.72
N THR A 49 6.95 -4.48 8.28
CA THR A 49 8.29 -4.97 8.59
C THR A 49 9.04 -4.05 9.54
N GLN A 50 8.57 -2.83 9.76
CA GLN A 50 9.18 -1.90 10.69
C GLN A 50 8.15 -0.87 11.15
N GLY A 51 8.14 -0.59 12.44
CA GLY A 51 7.30 0.47 13.00
C GLY A 51 5.85 0.04 13.20
N VAL A 52 4.99 1.03 13.42
CA VAL A 52 3.56 0.83 13.59
C VAL A 52 2.84 1.66 12.53
N ALA A 53 2.09 0.99 11.69
CA ALA A 53 1.33 1.63 10.61
C ALA A 53 -0.12 1.81 11.03
N THR A 54 -0.72 2.93 10.62
CA THR A 54 -2.16 3.12 10.71
C THR A 54 -2.73 2.84 9.33
N VAL A 55 -3.63 1.87 9.24
CA VAL A 55 -4.22 1.45 7.99
C VAL A 55 -5.73 1.66 8.08
N GLU A 56 -6.25 2.42 7.14
CA GLU A 56 -7.70 2.63 7.04
C GLU A 56 -8.21 1.87 5.83
N ILE A 57 -9.20 1.00 6.04
CA ILE A 57 -9.81 0.21 4.98
C ILE A 57 -11.31 0.41 5.05
N GLU A 58 -11.90 0.93 3.97
CA GLU A 58 -13.33 1.22 3.88
C GLU A 58 -13.81 2.02 5.09
N GLY A 59 -13.02 3.04 5.47
CA GLY A 59 -13.34 3.94 6.56
C GLY A 59 -13.03 3.43 7.96
N GLN A 60 -12.47 2.22 8.09
CA GLN A 60 -12.18 1.63 9.39
C GLN A 60 -10.67 1.66 9.65
N PRO A 61 -10.20 2.53 10.55
CA PRO A 61 -8.78 2.60 10.86
C PRO A 61 -8.37 1.54 11.87
N ARG A 62 -7.15 1.05 11.74
CA ARG A 62 -6.54 0.17 12.73
C ARG A 62 -5.03 0.29 12.69
N GLU A 63 -4.40 -0.04 13.80
CA GLU A 63 -2.95 -0.04 13.90
C GLU A 63 -2.41 -1.44 13.67
N LEU A 64 -1.32 -1.53 12.91
CA LEU A 64 -0.63 -2.77 12.62
C LEU A 64 0.83 -2.62 12.99
N GLY A 65 1.33 -3.54 13.82
CA GLY A 65 2.73 -3.58 14.19
C GLY A 65 3.51 -4.58 13.36
N ILE A 66 4.78 -4.80 13.73
CA ILE A 66 5.68 -5.68 13.00
C ILE A 66 5.07 -7.07 12.85
N HIS A 67 5.13 -7.59 11.63
CA HIS A 67 4.64 -8.91 11.21
C HIS A 67 3.12 -9.01 11.12
N GLU A 68 2.40 -7.98 11.52
CA GLU A 68 0.97 -7.96 11.25
C GLU A 68 0.73 -7.63 9.78
N ASN A 69 -0.42 -8.05 9.28
CA ASN A 69 -0.69 -7.96 7.85
C ASN A 69 -2.16 -7.66 7.60
N VAL A 70 -2.45 -7.26 6.38
CA VAL A 70 -3.81 -6.97 5.96
C VAL A 70 -3.94 -7.25 4.48
N GLU A 71 -5.09 -7.77 4.09
CA GLU A 71 -5.44 -7.97 2.69
C GLU A 71 -6.44 -6.90 2.27
N ILE A 72 -6.20 -6.29 1.11
CA ILE A 72 -7.06 -5.23 0.58
C ILE A 72 -7.58 -5.70 -0.78
N PRO A 73 -8.85 -6.14 -0.83
CA PRO A 73 -9.44 -6.56 -2.11
C PRO A 73 -9.50 -5.41 -3.10
N SER A 74 -9.50 -5.74 -4.39
CA SER A 74 -9.65 -4.72 -5.43
C SER A 74 -10.96 -3.95 -5.22
N GLY A 75 -10.92 -2.65 -5.49
CA GLY A 75 -12.07 -1.78 -5.35
C GLY A 75 -12.26 -1.19 -3.97
N TRP A 76 -11.57 -1.68 -2.96
CA TRP A 76 -11.73 -1.19 -1.60
C TRP A 76 -10.87 0.05 -1.36
N TRP A 77 -11.48 1.07 -0.75
CA TRP A 77 -10.76 2.28 -0.37
C TRP A 77 -9.80 1.99 0.77
N HIS A 78 -8.56 2.47 0.65
CA HIS A 78 -7.55 2.25 1.68
C HIS A 78 -6.60 3.42 1.78
N LYS A 79 -6.02 3.59 2.96
CA LYS A 79 -5.05 4.65 3.23
C LYS A 79 -4.01 4.14 4.22
N LEU A 80 -2.75 4.44 3.95
CA LEU A 80 -1.62 4.11 4.82
C LEU A 80 -1.07 5.39 5.42
N SER A 81 -0.92 5.39 6.75
CA SER A 81 -0.39 6.55 7.47
C SER A 81 0.65 6.11 8.49
N ASN A 82 1.57 7.00 8.78
CA ASN A 82 2.50 6.84 9.88
C ASN A 82 2.26 7.96 10.89
N GLU A 83 1.57 7.63 11.97
CA GLU A 83 1.24 8.61 13.02
C GLU A 83 2.21 8.55 14.17
N THR A 84 3.38 7.94 13.95
CA THR A 84 4.41 7.80 14.97
C THR A 84 5.60 8.71 14.67
N SER A 85 6.58 8.70 15.57
CA SER A 85 7.81 9.47 15.38
C SER A 85 8.95 8.66 14.78
N SER A 86 8.66 7.43 14.33
CA SER A 86 9.65 6.55 13.73
C SER A 86 9.19 6.10 12.35
N PRO A 87 10.09 5.76 11.43
CA PRO A 87 9.69 5.31 10.10
C PRO A 87 8.86 4.04 10.15
N VAL A 88 7.93 3.93 9.20
CA VAL A 88 7.15 2.72 8.97
C VAL A 88 7.57 2.10 7.65
N ARG A 89 7.79 0.81 7.65
CA ARG A 89 8.13 0.09 6.43
C ARG A 89 7.19 -1.08 6.25
N ILE A 90 6.68 -1.23 5.03
CA ILE A 90 5.82 -2.36 4.69
C ILE A 90 6.30 -3.01 3.40
N VAL A 91 6.00 -4.29 3.27
CA VAL A 91 6.13 -5.00 1.99
C VAL A 91 4.72 -5.18 1.44
N GLU A 92 4.53 -4.71 0.21
CA GLU A 92 3.24 -4.73 -0.46
C GLU A 92 3.30 -5.71 -1.63
N ILE A 93 2.38 -6.66 -1.64
CA ILE A 93 2.25 -7.62 -2.74
C ILE A 93 0.98 -7.25 -3.49
N GLN A 94 1.13 -6.93 -4.77
CA GLN A 94 0.01 -6.62 -5.66
C GLN A 94 -0.21 -7.80 -6.58
N THR A 95 -1.46 -8.26 -6.68
CA THR A 95 -1.81 -9.32 -7.61
C THR A 95 -3.10 -8.97 -8.34
N GLY A 96 -3.16 -9.22 -9.64
CA GLY A 96 -4.35 -8.94 -10.42
C GLY A 96 -4.08 -8.93 -11.89
N LEU A 97 -5.06 -8.45 -12.65
CA LEU A 97 -4.93 -8.37 -14.11
C LEU A 97 -3.94 -7.28 -14.52
N LYS A 98 -3.82 -6.22 -13.72
CA LYS A 98 -2.89 -5.14 -13.97
C LYS A 98 -2.31 -4.64 -12.65
N CYS A 99 -0.99 -4.52 -12.59
CA CYS A 99 -0.30 -3.94 -11.44
C CYS A 99 0.37 -2.64 -11.87
N GLU A 100 -0.41 -1.73 -12.46
CA GLU A 100 0.07 -0.49 -13.04
C GLU A 100 -0.24 0.69 -12.15
N GLU A 101 0.65 1.68 -12.13
CA GLU A 101 0.45 2.87 -11.32
C GLU A 101 -0.76 3.68 -11.77
N GLU A 102 -1.15 3.57 -13.04
CA GLU A 102 -2.31 4.29 -13.60
C GLU A 102 -3.63 3.71 -13.11
N ASP A 103 -3.64 2.47 -12.60
CA ASP A 103 -4.84 1.87 -12.03
C ASP A 103 -5.01 2.39 -10.61
N ILE A 104 -5.47 3.61 -10.49
CA ILE A 104 -5.65 4.26 -9.20
C ILE A 104 -6.75 5.29 -9.27
N GLU A 105 -7.60 5.29 -8.26
CA GLU A 105 -8.56 6.34 -8.03
C GLU A 105 -8.26 6.93 -6.66
N ARG A 106 -8.14 8.24 -6.58
CA ARG A 106 -7.86 8.92 -5.31
C ARG A 106 -9.07 9.71 -4.88
N ALA A 107 -9.36 9.69 -3.58
CA ALA A 107 -10.38 10.54 -3.03
C ALA A 107 -9.82 11.96 -2.97
N GLU A 108 -10.55 12.91 -3.56
CA GLU A 108 -10.12 14.30 -3.53
C GLU A 108 -10.60 14.94 -2.24
N LEU A 109 -9.68 15.61 -1.57
CA LEU A 109 -9.99 16.38 -0.38
C LEU A 109 -10.16 17.83 -0.80
N LYS A 110 -11.24 18.39 -0.37
CA LYS A 110 -11.57 19.79 -0.67
C LYS A 110 -11.44 20.64 0.56
#